data_b4fa7121904a60f5f64113c8b8b0b19c
#
_entry.id   b4fa7121904a60f5f64113c8b8b0b19c
#
_cell.length_a   1.000
_cell.length_b   1.000
_cell.length_c   1.000
_cell.angle_alpha   90.00
_cell.angle_beta   90.00
_cell.angle_gamma   90.00
#
_symmetry.space_group_name_H-M   'P 1'
#
loop_
_entity.id
_entity.type
_entity.pdbx_description
1 polymer ?
#
loop_
_entity_poly.entity_id
_entity_poly.type
_entity_poly.pdbx_seq_one_letter_code
_entity_poly.pdbx_strand_id
1 'polypeptide(L)'
;DMHLSNFVYEKLSTGHERRMLLSTLFPEDEIIGWDGMKRNIKGFSILMHSVIYRTQLLRDCGLELPKHTFYVDNLYVYIPLIHVKTLYYQNVSFYRYYIGREGQSVAEQTMIKRIDQQLRVNYMMVDAVDPWQVEEPHLRKYLLSYLESVTVVSTSIGYLSNDSVNYKKIDDLWKYIYNHDKRTYHQLRYGVLGFAMRFKGTFGKKIGVFFYHIAQRFIGFN
;
A
#
# COMPACT_ATOMS: atom_id res chain seq x y z
N ASP A 1 -14.61 -10.82 -10.87
CA ASP A 1 -13.22 -11.09 -10.50
C ASP A 1 -12.91 -10.57 -9.10
N MET A 2 -13.28 -9.32 -8.79
CA MET A 2 -13.02 -8.69 -7.50
C MET A 2 -14.27 -8.01 -6.96
N HIS A 3 -14.65 -8.35 -5.72
CA HIS A 3 -15.67 -7.65 -4.97
C HIS A 3 -15.01 -6.71 -3.98
N LEU A 4 -15.54 -5.49 -3.89
CA LEU A 4 -15.11 -4.43 -2.98
C LEU A 4 -16.21 -4.09 -1.98
N SER A 5 -15.83 -3.87 -0.74
CA SER A 5 -16.71 -3.41 0.33
C SER A 5 -16.02 -2.38 1.21
N ASN A 6 -16.80 -1.64 1.98
CA ASN A 6 -16.25 -0.77 3.02
C ASN A 6 -15.75 -1.60 4.20
N PHE A 7 -14.96 -0.96 5.06
CA PHE A 7 -14.59 -1.50 6.35
C PHE A 7 -14.59 -0.41 7.42
N VAL A 8 -14.53 -0.81 8.67
CA VAL A 8 -14.54 0.09 9.83
C VAL A 8 -13.28 -0.11 10.65
N TYR A 9 -12.55 0.97 10.91
CA TYR A 9 -11.59 1.01 12.00
C TYR A 9 -12.34 1.24 13.31
N GLU A 10 -12.09 0.39 14.30
CA GLU A 10 -12.65 0.50 15.63
C GLU A 10 -11.54 0.60 16.67
N LYS A 11 -11.48 1.72 17.39
CA LYS A 11 -10.46 1.96 18.40
C LYS A 11 -10.92 1.38 19.73
N LEU A 12 -10.30 0.29 20.17
CA LEU A 12 -10.70 -0.43 21.40
C LEU A 12 -10.69 0.44 22.66
N SER A 13 -9.75 1.37 22.77
CA SER A 13 -9.61 2.22 23.97
C SER A 13 -10.73 3.25 24.14
N THR A 14 -11.41 3.63 23.06
CA THR A 14 -12.40 4.72 23.06
C THR A 14 -13.74 4.31 22.46
N GLY A 15 -13.83 3.14 21.82
CA GLY A 15 -15.01 2.73 21.02
C GLY A 15 -15.25 3.61 19.79
N HIS A 16 -14.29 4.47 19.42
CA HIS A 16 -14.44 5.35 18.27
C HIS A 16 -14.36 4.55 16.97
N GLU A 17 -15.37 4.73 16.12
CA GLU A 17 -15.46 4.10 14.81
C GLU A 17 -15.12 5.09 13.69
N ARG A 18 -14.35 4.63 12.71
CA ARG A 18 -14.12 5.36 11.46
C ARG A 18 -14.40 4.47 10.26
N ARG A 19 -15.43 4.80 9.52
CA ARG A 19 -15.79 4.09 8.28
C ARG A 19 -14.88 4.52 7.14
N MET A 20 -14.35 3.55 6.42
CA MET A 20 -13.56 3.73 5.21
C MET A 20 -14.44 3.41 4.01
N LEU A 21 -14.97 4.46 3.39
CA LEU A 21 -15.95 4.36 2.31
C LEU A 21 -15.26 4.38 0.94
N LEU A 22 -15.63 3.43 0.08
CA LEU A 22 -15.15 3.34 -1.30
C LEU A 22 -16.13 3.96 -2.30
N SER A 23 -17.30 4.42 -1.86
CA SER A 23 -18.36 5.02 -2.70
C SER A 23 -17.92 6.26 -3.49
N THR A 24 -16.85 6.93 -3.01
CA THR A 24 -16.25 8.07 -3.74
C THR A 24 -15.39 7.62 -4.93
N LEU A 25 -15.06 6.35 -5.02
CA LEU A 25 -14.17 5.77 -6.02
C LEU A 25 -14.91 4.91 -7.03
N PHE A 26 -15.87 4.14 -6.54
CA PHE A 26 -16.58 3.13 -7.32
C PHE A 26 -18.08 3.41 -7.32
N PRO A 27 -18.79 3.17 -8.44
CA PRO A 27 -20.26 3.12 -8.45
C PRO A 27 -20.73 1.93 -7.60
N GLU A 28 -21.92 2.08 -6.99
CA GLU A 28 -22.50 1.07 -6.12
C GLU A 28 -23.32 0.09 -6.94
N ASP A 29 -23.24 -1.20 -6.60
CA ASP A 29 -24.06 -2.28 -7.13
C ASP A 29 -24.02 -2.45 -8.66
N GLU A 30 -22.90 -2.05 -9.27
CA GLU A 30 -22.65 -2.20 -10.70
C GLU A 30 -21.39 -3.04 -10.96
N ILE A 31 -21.43 -3.85 -12.03
CA ILE A 31 -20.23 -4.53 -12.53
C ILE A 31 -19.53 -3.58 -13.50
N ILE A 32 -18.30 -3.20 -13.17
CA ILE A 32 -17.50 -2.27 -13.97
C ILE A 32 -16.14 -2.87 -14.33
N GLY A 33 -15.44 -2.28 -15.29
CA GLY A 33 -14.01 -2.39 -15.47
C GLY A 33 -13.26 -1.32 -14.67
N TRP A 34 -11.96 -1.25 -14.84
CA TRP A 34 -11.12 -0.22 -14.20
C TRP A 34 -11.44 1.19 -14.72
N ASP A 35 -11.89 1.30 -15.97
CA ASP A 35 -12.36 2.53 -16.63
C ASP A 35 -13.64 3.09 -15.99
N GLY A 36 -14.43 2.25 -15.31
CA GLY A 36 -15.62 2.64 -14.56
C GLY A 36 -15.35 3.32 -13.21
N MET A 37 -14.10 3.46 -12.79
CA MET A 37 -13.74 4.20 -11.58
C MET A 37 -14.13 5.68 -11.70
N LYS A 38 -14.84 6.22 -10.69
CA LYS A 38 -15.25 7.63 -10.65
C LYS A 38 -14.08 8.61 -10.67
N ARG A 39 -12.96 8.23 -10.07
CA ARG A 39 -11.72 9.03 -10.03
C ARG A 39 -10.52 8.22 -9.58
N ASN A 40 -9.33 8.62 -10.03
CA ASN A 40 -8.08 8.14 -9.45
C ASN A 40 -7.75 8.95 -8.19
N ILE A 41 -7.44 8.28 -7.10
CA ILE A 41 -7.02 8.93 -5.86
C ILE A 41 -5.53 8.64 -5.64
N LYS A 42 -4.74 9.71 -5.60
CA LYS A 42 -3.35 9.63 -5.17
C LYS A 42 -3.28 9.42 -3.66
N GLY A 43 -2.43 8.49 -3.23
CA GLY A 43 -2.23 8.20 -1.81
C GLY A 43 -3.33 7.37 -1.15
N PHE A 44 -4.30 6.84 -1.92
CA PHE A 44 -5.28 5.88 -1.43
C PHE A 44 -4.88 4.48 -1.89
N SER A 45 -4.91 3.52 -0.97
CA SER A 45 -4.70 2.12 -1.27
C SER A 45 -5.93 1.32 -0.85
N ILE A 46 -6.44 0.48 -1.75
CA ILE A 46 -7.40 -0.57 -1.40
C ILE A 46 -6.67 -1.49 -0.42
N LEU A 47 -7.26 -1.72 0.74
CA LEU A 47 -6.68 -2.60 1.74
C LEU A 47 -7.32 -3.99 1.67
N MET A 48 -6.65 -5.01 2.18
CA MET A 48 -7.16 -6.39 2.22
C MET A 48 -8.55 -6.49 2.89
N HIS A 49 -8.86 -5.56 3.80
CA HIS A 49 -10.15 -5.50 4.50
C HIS A 49 -11.34 -5.21 3.60
N SER A 50 -11.07 -4.65 2.41
CA SER A 50 -12.09 -4.24 1.43
C SER A 50 -12.21 -5.20 0.26
N VAL A 51 -11.37 -6.21 0.16
CA VAL A 51 -11.20 -7.01 -1.07
C VAL A 51 -11.60 -8.46 -0.87
N ILE A 52 -12.46 -8.95 -1.76
CA ILE A 52 -12.74 -10.38 -1.92
C ILE A 52 -12.48 -10.74 -3.39
N TYR A 53 -11.51 -11.62 -3.62
CA TYR A 53 -11.19 -12.10 -4.96
C TYR A 53 -11.92 -13.40 -5.26
N ARG A 54 -12.26 -13.61 -6.52
CA ARG A 54 -12.62 -14.94 -7.03
C ARG A 54 -11.44 -15.88 -6.80
N THR A 55 -11.65 -16.98 -6.09
CA THR A 55 -10.56 -17.90 -5.69
C THR A 55 -9.77 -18.43 -6.89
N GLN A 56 -10.44 -18.68 -8.01
CA GLN A 56 -9.75 -19.15 -9.21
C GLN A 56 -8.77 -18.12 -9.77
N LEU A 57 -9.10 -16.82 -9.71
CA LEU A 57 -8.18 -15.74 -10.12
C LEU A 57 -6.90 -15.76 -9.28
N LEU A 58 -7.00 -15.96 -7.97
CA LEU A 58 -5.82 -16.06 -7.09
C LEU A 58 -4.96 -17.28 -7.42
N ARG A 59 -5.56 -18.40 -7.82
CA ARG A 59 -4.83 -19.60 -8.26
C ARG A 59 -4.15 -19.37 -9.61
N ASP A 60 -4.86 -18.77 -10.53
CA ASP A 60 -4.39 -18.55 -11.91
C ASP A 60 -3.27 -17.50 -11.98
N CYS A 61 -3.29 -16.49 -11.10
CA CYS A 61 -2.22 -15.49 -11.03
C CYS A 61 -0.95 -15.98 -10.31
N GLY A 62 -0.96 -17.20 -9.77
CA GLY A 62 0.21 -17.79 -9.10
C GLY A 62 0.63 -17.05 -7.82
N LEU A 63 -0.33 -16.39 -7.14
CA LEU A 63 -0.01 -15.66 -5.91
C LEU A 63 0.51 -16.59 -4.83
N GLU A 64 1.76 -16.40 -4.43
CA GLU A 64 2.39 -17.06 -3.29
C GLU A 64 2.76 -16.03 -2.24
N LEU A 65 2.23 -16.22 -1.02
CA LEU A 65 2.56 -15.36 0.11
C LEU A 65 3.72 -15.96 0.91
N PRO A 66 4.80 -15.21 1.16
CA PRO A 66 5.93 -15.72 1.93
C PRO A 66 5.53 -16.04 3.36
N LYS A 67 5.91 -17.25 3.82
CA LYS A 67 5.65 -17.70 5.19
C LYS A 67 6.40 -16.82 6.21
N HIS A 68 5.81 -16.69 7.39
CA HIS A 68 6.36 -15.94 8.53
C HIS A 68 6.79 -14.49 8.18
N THR A 69 6.07 -13.86 7.27
CA THR A 69 6.34 -12.50 6.81
C THR A 69 5.12 -11.61 7.08
N PHE A 70 5.35 -10.47 7.74
CA PHE A 70 4.33 -9.44 7.92
C PHE A 70 4.19 -8.61 6.63
N TYR A 71 3.08 -7.88 6.53
CA TYR A 71 2.79 -6.95 5.41
C TYR A 71 2.52 -7.64 4.07
N VAL A 72 2.32 -8.97 4.07
CA VAL A 72 1.96 -9.76 2.88
C VAL A 72 0.57 -9.42 2.34
N ASP A 73 -0.25 -8.74 3.13
CA ASP A 73 -1.50 -8.14 2.71
C ASP A 73 -1.34 -7.20 1.51
N ASN A 74 -0.20 -6.50 1.42
CA ASN A 74 0.13 -5.69 0.25
C ASN A 74 0.31 -6.55 -1.02
N LEU A 75 0.94 -7.73 -0.92
CA LEU A 75 1.06 -8.66 -2.05
C LEU A 75 -0.30 -9.23 -2.44
N TYR A 76 -1.10 -9.62 -1.43
CA TYR A 76 -2.45 -10.15 -1.64
C TYR A 76 -3.34 -9.17 -2.41
N VAL A 77 -3.23 -7.87 -2.10
CA VAL A 77 -4.01 -6.87 -2.83
C VAL A 77 -3.39 -6.55 -4.18
N TYR A 78 -2.08 -6.31 -4.24
CA TYR A 78 -1.41 -5.69 -5.37
C TYR A 78 -1.22 -6.62 -6.58
N ILE A 79 -0.73 -7.85 -6.34
CA ILE A 79 -0.34 -8.77 -7.43
C ILE A 79 -1.55 -9.20 -8.28
N PRO A 80 -2.71 -9.57 -7.71
CA PRO A 80 -3.84 -10.02 -8.52
C PRO A 80 -4.50 -8.93 -9.36
N LEU A 81 -4.27 -7.63 -9.06
CA LEU A 81 -4.97 -6.52 -9.72
C LEU A 81 -4.83 -6.53 -11.24
N ILE A 82 -3.66 -6.93 -11.77
CA ILE A 82 -3.42 -6.98 -13.22
C ILE A 82 -4.28 -8.05 -13.93
N HIS A 83 -4.83 -9.01 -13.19
CA HIS A 83 -5.70 -10.06 -13.70
C HIS A 83 -7.19 -9.75 -13.49
N VAL A 84 -7.52 -8.68 -12.76
CA VAL A 84 -8.89 -8.25 -12.51
C VAL A 84 -9.44 -7.48 -13.71
N LYS A 85 -10.48 -8.03 -14.33
CA LYS A 85 -11.21 -7.41 -15.45
C LYS A 85 -12.52 -6.78 -14.99
N THR A 86 -13.15 -7.38 -13.97
CA THR A 86 -14.44 -6.95 -13.46
C THR A 86 -14.39 -6.68 -11.97
N LEU A 87 -14.93 -5.52 -11.58
CA LEU A 87 -15.07 -5.06 -10.21
C LEU A 87 -16.55 -4.91 -9.88
N TYR A 88 -16.90 -5.21 -8.65
CA TYR A 88 -18.24 -4.97 -8.10
C TYR A 88 -18.10 -4.38 -6.70
N TYR A 89 -18.65 -3.21 -6.47
CA TYR A 89 -18.58 -2.55 -5.17
C TYR A 89 -19.94 -2.52 -4.50
N GLN A 90 -20.00 -2.93 -3.22
CA GLN A 90 -21.15 -2.78 -2.35
C GLN A 90 -20.85 -1.82 -1.20
N ASN A 91 -21.79 -0.89 -0.96
CA ASN A 91 -21.68 0.08 0.13
C ASN A 91 -22.06 -0.53 1.48
N VAL A 92 -21.43 -1.64 1.84
CA VAL A 92 -21.60 -2.33 3.11
C VAL A 92 -20.30 -2.34 3.90
N SER A 93 -20.36 -2.11 5.21
CA SER A 93 -19.19 -2.21 6.09
C SER A 93 -19.00 -3.68 6.50
N PHE A 94 -18.35 -4.46 5.64
CA PHE A 94 -18.24 -5.89 5.79
C PHE A 94 -17.22 -6.32 6.85
N TYR A 95 -16.14 -5.57 7.03
CA TYR A 95 -15.04 -5.91 7.94
C TYR A 95 -14.89 -4.85 9.03
N ARG A 96 -14.68 -5.31 10.29
CA ARG A 96 -14.37 -4.45 11.43
C ARG A 96 -12.93 -4.72 11.86
N TYR A 97 -12.08 -3.72 11.72
CA TYR A 97 -10.67 -3.81 12.07
C TYR A 97 -10.40 -3.10 13.40
N TYR A 98 -10.13 -3.91 14.41
CA TYR A 98 -9.82 -3.39 15.75
C TYR A 98 -8.39 -2.85 15.83
N ILE A 99 -8.26 -1.56 16.18
CA ILE A 99 -6.97 -0.88 16.35
C ILE A 99 -6.70 -0.54 17.82
N GLY A 100 -5.40 -0.37 18.15
CA GLY A 100 -4.97 0.00 19.52
C GLY A 100 -4.71 -1.20 20.42
N ARG A 101 -4.55 -2.43 19.89
CA ARG A 101 -4.08 -3.60 20.64
C ARG A 101 -2.56 -3.56 20.81
N GLU A 102 -2.05 -4.03 21.97
CA GLU A 102 -0.61 -4.25 22.14
C GLU A 102 -0.04 -5.19 21.06
N GLY A 103 1.18 -4.88 20.58
CA GLY A 103 1.88 -5.73 19.61
C GLY A 103 1.33 -5.72 18.19
N GLN A 104 0.43 -4.78 17.84
CA GLN A 104 -0.03 -4.66 16.45
C GLN A 104 1.14 -4.48 15.48
N SER A 105 0.99 -5.10 14.31
CA SER A 105 2.00 -5.08 13.22
C SER A 105 2.35 -3.68 12.73
N VAL A 106 1.41 -2.76 12.84
CA VAL A 106 1.53 -1.35 12.41
C VAL A 106 2.06 -0.40 13.48
N ALA A 107 2.32 -0.89 14.70
CA ALA A 107 2.99 -0.09 15.72
C ALA A 107 4.43 0.23 15.28
N GLU A 108 4.84 1.50 15.40
CA GLU A 108 6.12 2.03 14.91
C GLU A 108 7.32 1.15 15.32
N GLN A 109 7.42 0.83 16.62
CA GLN A 109 8.49 -0.01 17.15
C GLN A 109 8.48 -1.43 16.54
N THR A 110 7.30 -1.97 16.26
CA THR A 110 7.13 -3.27 15.62
C THR A 110 7.57 -3.20 14.15
N MET A 111 7.21 -2.13 13.44
CA MET A 111 7.60 -1.92 12.05
C MET A 111 9.13 -1.74 11.91
N ILE A 112 9.76 -0.99 12.82
CA ILE A 112 11.21 -0.83 12.84
C ILE A 112 11.90 -2.19 13.05
N LYS A 113 11.45 -2.98 14.03
CA LYS A 113 12.00 -4.33 14.28
C LYS A 113 11.84 -5.29 13.09
N ARG A 114 10.84 -5.07 12.25
CA ARG A 114 10.47 -5.93 11.10
C ARG A 114 10.75 -5.28 9.76
N ILE A 115 11.65 -4.29 9.72
CA ILE A 115 11.96 -3.55 8.49
C ILE A 115 12.38 -4.47 7.34
N ASP A 116 13.10 -5.56 7.63
CA ASP A 116 13.53 -6.51 6.61
C ASP A 116 12.35 -7.23 5.94
N GLN A 117 11.27 -7.48 6.68
CA GLN A 117 10.06 -8.06 6.12
C GLN A 117 9.29 -7.05 5.28
N GLN A 118 9.22 -5.79 5.72
CA GLN A 118 8.64 -4.69 4.94
C GLN A 118 9.38 -4.48 3.62
N LEU A 119 10.71 -4.48 3.66
CA LEU A 119 11.55 -4.35 2.47
C LEU A 119 11.40 -5.56 1.55
N ARG A 120 11.36 -6.78 2.09
CA ARG A 120 11.10 -7.99 1.31
C ARG A 120 9.81 -7.89 0.52
N VAL A 121 8.72 -7.47 1.16
CA VAL A 121 7.43 -7.27 0.49
C VAL A 121 7.54 -6.20 -0.59
N ASN A 122 8.24 -5.10 -0.32
CA ASN A 122 8.42 -4.03 -1.30
C ASN A 122 9.21 -4.51 -2.54
N TYR A 123 10.30 -5.26 -2.36
CA TYR A 123 11.03 -5.88 -3.47
C TYR A 123 10.12 -6.81 -4.29
N MET A 124 9.37 -7.68 -3.61
CA MET A 124 8.43 -8.59 -4.28
C MET A 124 7.36 -7.85 -5.09
N MET A 125 6.87 -6.69 -4.62
CA MET A 125 5.93 -5.87 -5.38
C MET A 125 6.57 -5.27 -6.64
N VAL A 126 7.85 -4.84 -6.55
CA VAL A 126 8.59 -4.31 -7.70
C VAL A 126 8.80 -5.39 -8.75
N ASP A 127 9.10 -6.63 -8.32
CA ASP A 127 9.40 -7.75 -9.22
C ASP A 127 8.13 -8.34 -9.87
N ALA A 128 7.03 -8.36 -9.12
CA ALA A 128 5.83 -9.08 -9.54
C ALA A 128 5.02 -8.38 -10.63
N VAL A 129 5.06 -7.05 -10.70
CA VAL A 129 4.22 -6.27 -11.61
C VAL A 129 5.01 -5.16 -12.28
N ASP A 130 5.06 -5.18 -13.62
CA ASP A 130 5.46 -4.03 -14.41
C ASP A 130 4.24 -3.16 -14.75
N PRO A 131 4.03 -2.02 -14.07
CA PRO A 131 2.87 -1.18 -14.31
C PRO A 131 2.82 -0.60 -15.73
N TRP A 132 3.96 -0.51 -16.42
CA TRP A 132 4.03 0.08 -17.76
C TRP A 132 3.54 -0.84 -18.87
N GLN A 133 3.45 -2.14 -18.59
CA GLN A 133 2.82 -3.10 -19.50
C GLN A 133 1.29 -3.15 -19.35
N VAL A 134 0.74 -2.50 -18.32
CA VAL A 134 -0.70 -2.42 -18.12
C VAL A 134 -1.29 -1.39 -19.06
N GLU A 135 -2.16 -1.81 -19.98
CA GLU A 135 -2.77 -0.95 -20.99
C GLU A 135 -3.79 0.01 -20.38
N GLU A 136 -4.59 -0.46 -19.42
CA GLU A 136 -5.64 0.32 -18.79
C GLU A 136 -5.07 1.45 -17.92
N PRO A 137 -5.36 2.74 -18.23
CA PRO A 137 -4.68 3.87 -17.60
C PRO A 137 -5.01 4.07 -16.12
N HIS A 138 -6.24 3.72 -15.68
CA HIS A 138 -6.66 3.88 -14.27
C HIS A 138 -5.95 2.84 -13.40
N LEU A 139 -5.90 1.58 -13.87
CA LEU A 139 -5.16 0.53 -13.18
C LEU A 139 -3.67 0.83 -13.11
N ARG A 140 -3.06 1.27 -14.23
CA ARG A 140 -1.64 1.66 -14.25
C ARG A 140 -1.33 2.75 -13.23
N LYS A 141 -2.13 3.82 -13.22
CA LYS A 141 -1.97 4.92 -12.25
C LYS A 141 -2.15 4.44 -10.82
N TYR A 142 -3.10 3.54 -10.60
CA TYR A 142 -3.37 2.97 -9.29
C TYR A 142 -2.19 2.11 -8.81
N LEU A 143 -1.67 1.22 -9.64
CA LEU A 143 -0.50 0.38 -9.33
C LEU A 143 0.73 1.21 -8.97
N LEU A 144 1.02 2.25 -9.76
CA LEU A 144 2.13 3.18 -9.48
C LEU A 144 1.93 3.91 -8.16
N SER A 145 0.71 4.39 -7.88
CA SER A 145 0.39 5.09 -6.63
C SER A 145 0.49 4.15 -5.41
N TYR A 146 0.07 2.90 -5.56
CA TYR A 146 0.16 1.92 -4.48
C TYR A 146 1.61 1.57 -4.18
N LEU A 147 2.41 1.27 -5.21
CA LEU A 147 3.83 0.99 -5.05
C LEU A 147 4.58 2.20 -4.46
N GLU A 148 4.24 3.44 -4.88
CA GLU A 148 4.76 4.66 -4.28
C GLU A 148 4.46 4.71 -2.78
N SER A 149 3.22 4.44 -2.38
CA SER A 149 2.80 4.47 -0.96
C SER A 149 3.60 3.48 -0.11
N VAL A 150 3.73 2.23 -0.57
CA VAL A 150 4.47 1.19 0.16
C VAL A 150 5.97 1.52 0.23
N THR A 151 6.55 2.04 -0.87
CA THR A 151 7.98 2.45 -0.91
C THR A 151 8.25 3.63 0.01
N VAL A 152 7.33 4.59 0.10
CA VAL A 152 7.42 5.73 1.03
C VAL A 152 7.31 5.26 2.48
N VAL A 153 6.40 4.33 2.79
CA VAL A 153 6.31 3.71 4.12
C VAL A 153 7.61 3.00 4.48
N SER A 154 8.14 2.16 3.60
CA SER A 154 9.43 1.46 3.78
C SER A 154 10.57 2.45 4.08
N THR A 155 10.64 3.54 3.29
CA THR A 155 11.66 4.60 3.44
C THR A 155 11.51 5.32 4.77
N SER A 156 10.27 5.66 5.16
CA SER A 156 9.98 6.36 6.41
C SER A 156 10.37 5.53 7.62
N ILE A 157 10.01 4.25 7.65
CA ILE A 157 10.38 3.31 8.74
C ILE A 157 11.89 3.16 8.85
N GLY A 158 12.60 3.07 7.72
CA GLY A 158 14.06 3.06 7.70
C GLY A 158 14.67 4.31 8.34
N TYR A 159 14.12 5.49 8.06
CA TYR A 159 14.59 6.73 8.66
C TYR A 159 14.23 6.88 10.15
N LEU A 160 13.02 6.43 10.53
CA LEU A 160 12.58 6.42 11.94
C LEU A 160 13.45 5.52 12.84
N SER A 161 14.02 4.45 12.29
CA SER A 161 14.88 3.55 13.05
C SER A 161 16.13 4.21 13.64
N ASN A 162 16.53 5.35 13.09
CA ASN A 162 17.76 6.08 13.43
C ASN A 162 19.04 5.21 13.42
N ASP A 163 19.07 4.21 12.53
CA ASP A 163 20.14 3.23 12.38
C ASP A 163 20.76 3.32 10.99
N SER A 164 22.09 3.46 10.92
CA SER A 164 22.86 3.55 9.69
C SER A 164 22.73 2.31 8.80
N VAL A 165 22.58 1.13 9.39
CA VAL A 165 22.36 -0.12 8.65
C VAL A 165 21.03 -0.07 7.90
N ASN A 166 19.97 0.41 8.55
CA ASN A 166 18.67 0.56 7.92
C ASN A 166 18.67 1.68 6.86
N TYR A 167 19.43 2.74 7.06
CA TYR A 167 19.60 3.77 6.01
C TYR A 167 20.21 3.19 4.74
N LYS A 168 21.25 2.35 4.89
CA LYS A 168 21.84 1.66 3.74
C LYS A 168 20.84 0.75 3.04
N LYS A 169 20.03 0.00 3.78
CA LYS A 169 18.97 -0.84 3.19
C LYS A 169 17.97 -0.01 2.37
N ILE A 170 17.62 1.21 2.81
CA ILE A 170 16.76 2.12 2.06
C ILE A 170 17.45 2.63 0.80
N ASP A 171 18.72 3.01 0.87
CA ASP A 171 19.48 3.40 -0.32
C ASP A 171 19.57 2.25 -1.33
N ASP A 172 19.78 1.02 -0.85
CA ASP A 172 19.80 -0.20 -1.67
C ASP A 172 18.43 -0.47 -2.33
N LEU A 173 17.31 -0.27 -1.62
CA LEU A 173 15.95 -0.37 -2.20
C LEU A 173 15.76 0.63 -3.36
N TRP A 174 16.11 1.90 -3.15
CA TRP A 174 15.96 2.90 -4.20
C TRP A 174 16.87 2.64 -5.39
N LYS A 175 18.09 2.15 -5.15
CA LYS A 175 19.01 1.71 -6.20
C LYS A 175 18.46 0.50 -6.97
N TYR A 176 17.86 -0.44 -6.26
CA TYR A 176 17.20 -1.59 -6.86
C TYR A 176 16.09 -1.17 -7.81
N ILE A 177 15.15 -0.32 -7.35
CA ILE A 177 14.06 0.21 -8.17
C ILE A 177 14.61 0.92 -9.42
N TYR A 178 15.67 1.73 -9.27
CA TYR A 178 16.32 2.43 -10.38
C TYR A 178 16.89 1.46 -11.42
N ASN A 179 17.56 0.41 -10.96
CA ASN A 179 18.15 -0.60 -11.85
C ASN A 179 17.10 -1.49 -12.51
N HIS A 180 15.98 -1.74 -11.82
CA HIS A 180 14.87 -2.55 -12.32
C HIS A 180 14.11 -1.81 -13.45
N ASP A 181 13.65 -0.60 -13.19
CA ASP A 181 13.05 0.29 -14.19
C ASP A 181 13.19 1.77 -13.82
N LYS A 182 13.89 2.53 -14.66
CA LYS A 182 14.13 3.96 -14.46
C LYS A 182 12.85 4.79 -14.48
N ARG A 183 11.85 4.42 -15.30
CA ARG A 183 10.58 5.16 -15.37
C ARG A 183 9.81 5.02 -14.07
N THR A 184 9.71 3.79 -13.56
CA THR A 184 9.12 3.52 -12.24
C THR A 184 9.87 4.27 -11.15
N TYR A 185 11.20 4.21 -11.11
CA TYR A 185 11.99 4.99 -10.15
C TYR A 185 11.65 6.48 -10.20
N HIS A 186 11.64 7.09 -11.39
CA HIS A 186 11.33 8.51 -11.53
C HIS A 186 9.89 8.81 -11.08
N GLN A 187 8.93 7.97 -11.45
CA GLN A 187 7.54 8.13 -11.04
C GLN A 187 7.39 8.09 -9.52
N LEU A 188 7.99 7.12 -8.84
CA LEU A 188 7.94 6.99 -7.39
C LEU A 188 8.72 8.08 -6.68
N ARG A 189 9.92 8.43 -7.18
CA ARG A 189 10.83 9.39 -6.52
C ARG A 189 10.39 10.84 -6.66
N TYR A 190 9.68 11.16 -7.75
CA TYR A 190 9.19 12.51 -8.07
C TYR A 190 7.67 12.60 -8.01
N GLY A 191 7.01 11.54 -7.59
CA GLY A 191 5.59 11.53 -7.27
C GLY A 191 5.24 12.39 -6.06
N VAL A 192 3.94 12.48 -5.75
CA VAL A 192 3.44 13.36 -4.68
C VAL A 192 4.00 12.98 -3.32
N LEU A 193 4.05 11.69 -3.01
CA LEU A 193 4.56 11.19 -1.73
C LEU A 193 6.09 11.06 -1.74
N GLY A 194 6.65 10.54 -2.84
CA GLY A 194 8.09 10.30 -2.97
C GLY A 194 8.92 11.58 -3.00
N PHE A 195 8.36 12.69 -3.48
CA PHE A 195 9.06 13.99 -3.49
C PHE A 195 9.58 14.39 -2.10
N ALA A 196 8.77 14.15 -1.07
CA ALA A 196 9.16 14.44 0.31
C ALA A 196 10.36 13.60 0.79
N MET A 197 10.58 12.42 0.20
CA MET A 197 11.67 11.51 0.54
C MET A 197 12.99 11.82 -0.21
N ARG A 198 13.05 12.86 -1.04
CA ARG A 198 14.25 13.23 -1.80
C ARG A 198 15.33 13.91 -0.96
N PHE A 199 14.93 14.56 0.09
CA PHE A 199 15.85 15.32 0.93
C PHE A 199 16.71 14.34 1.74
N LYS A 200 18.03 14.39 1.51
CA LYS A 200 19.03 13.60 2.25
C LYS A 200 19.40 14.31 3.57
N GLY A 201 19.96 13.54 4.49
CA GLY A 201 20.45 14.07 5.77
C GLY A 201 19.35 14.29 6.80
N THR A 202 19.68 15.05 7.85
CA THR A 202 18.81 15.28 9.03
C THR A 202 17.48 15.95 8.64
N PHE A 203 17.50 16.83 7.64
CA PHE A 203 16.31 17.52 7.17
C PHE A 203 15.34 16.58 6.45
N GLY A 204 15.86 15.72 5.56
CA GLY A 204 15.04 14.74 4.86
C GLY A 204 14.42 13.71 5.79
N LYS A 205 15.16 13.30 6.83
CA LYS A 205 14.62 12.42 7.89
C LYS A 205 13.44 13.08 8.59
N LYS A 206 13.54 14.35 9.00
CA LYS A 206 12.45 15.08 9.65
C LYS A 206 11.22 15.20 8.75
N ILE A 207 11.41 15.44 7.46
CA ILE A 207 10.33 15.49 6.48
C ILE A 207 9.69 14.11 6.31
N GLY A 208 10.47 13.05 6.19
CA GLY A 208 9.97 11.68 6.06
C GLY A 208 9.13 11.27 7.29
N VAL A 209 9.64 11.56 8.48
CA VAL A 209 8.92 11.34 9.75
C VAL A 209 7.63 12.16 9.82
N PHE A 210 7.67 13.42 9.40
CA PHE A 210 6.48 14.28 9.38
C PHE A 210 5.39 13.71 8.44
N PHE A 211 5.76 13.30 7.22
CA PHE A 211 4.81 12.69 6.29
C PHE A 211 4.32 11.33 6.76
N TYR A 212 5.15 10.54 7.44
CA TYR A 212 4.73 9.31 8.08
C TYR A 212 3.66 9.56 9.15
N HIS A 213 3.86 10.52 10.05
CA HIS A 213 2.87 10.86 11.06
C HIS A 213 1.58 11.45 10.45
N ILE A 214 1.70 12.22 9.36
CA ILE A 214 0.53 12.64 8.59
C ILE A 214 -0.21 11.42 8.04
N ALA A 215 0.49 10.49 7.38
CA ALA A 215 -0.10 9.28 6.84
C ALA A 215 -0.76 8.44 7.95
N GLN A 216 -0.11 8.27 9.11
CA GLN A 216 -0.71 7.62 10.28
C GLN A 216 -2.02 8.31 10.72
N ARG A 217 -2.03 9.64 10.77
CA ARG A 217 -3.21 10.41 11.19
C ARG A 217 -4.37 10.28 10.20
N PHE A 218 -4.07 10.22 8.90
CA PHE A 218 -5.09 10.02 7.85
C PHE A 218 -5.56 8.58 7.74
N ILE A 219 -4.69 7.61 7.98
CA ILE A 219 -5.01 6.17 7.93
C ILE A 219 -5.64 5.70 9.25
N GLY A 220 -5.57 6.49 10.32
CA GLY A 220 -6.24 6.19 11.60
C GLY A 220 -5.48 5.20 12.49
N PHE A 221 -4.17 5.12 12.38
CA PHE A 221 -3.31 4.24 13.19
C PHE A 221 -2.93 4.83 14.57
N ASN A 222 -3.60 5.87 15.05
CA ASN A 222 -3.39 6.45 16.39
C ASN A 222 -4.56 6.17 17.30
#